data_6131379f3555c75fc8fc007797b4b993
#
_entry.id   6131379f3555c75fc8fc007797b4b993
#
_cell.length_a   1.000
_cell.length_b   1.000
_cell.length_c   1.000
_cell.angle_alpha   90.00
_cell.angle_beta   90.00
_cell.angle_gamma   90.00
#
_symmetry.space_group_name_H-M   'P 1'
#
loop_
_entity.id
_entity.type
_entity.pdbx_description
1 polymer ?
#
loop_
_entity_poly.entity_id
_entity_poly.type
_entity_poly.pdbx_seq_one_letter_code
_entity_poly.pdbx_strand_id
1 'polypeptide(L)'
;MLYAGCHLSVSNGFAATVKTAQSIGANTFAFFTRNPRGSQAKKEDPVDAANAVKAMQESGFGKLVAHGAYTMNLCTADPDARAFAASVLCDDLRRMAALPGNFYNFHPGSHVGQGVDTGISQICDALKQALAPGYPVKVLLETMAGKGSEIGGRFEELKAIIDGVGSDNIGVCIDTCHIHDGGYDIVNDLDGVLQEFDRVIGLDKLCAIHLNDSKNPFGSHKDRHACLGEGNLGIETFRAVVNHPALKDKPMILETPNELPGYAKEIALLRSMEE
;
A
#
# COMPACT_ATOMS: atom_id res chain seq x y z
N MET A 1 -15.99 11.97 -0.12
CA MET A 1 -16.46 10.60 -0.54
C MET A 1 -15.46 9.58 -0.08
N LEU A 2 -15.89 8.53 0.58
CA LEU A 2 -15.00 7.44 1.03
C LEU A 2 -14.66 6.51 -0.16
N TYR A 3 -13.36 6.38 -0.46
CA TYR A 3 -12.85 5.37 -1.38
C TYR A 3 -12.42 4.14 -0.58
N ALA A 4 -13.30 3.15 -0.48
CA ALA A 4 -13.06 1.93 0.27
C ALA A 4 -13.06 0.71 -0.65
N GLY A 5 -12.12 -0.19 -0.44
CA GLY A 5 -11.98 -1.42 -1.20
C GLY A 5 -11.13 -2.45 -0.48
N CYS A 6 -10.76 -3.49 -1.17
CA CYS A 6 -9.94 -4.58 -0.62
C CYS A 6 -8.98 -5.13 -1.66
N HIS A 7 -8.15 -6.08 -1.26
CA HIS A 7 -7.27 -6.80 -2.17
C HIS A 7 -8.07 -7.78 -3.04
N LEU A 8 -8.02 -7.61 -4.37
CA LEU A 8 -8.76 -8.45 -5.33
C LEU A 8 -7.82 -9.14 -6.31
N SER A 9 -8.25 -10.30 -6.78
CA SER A 9 -7.52 -11.03 -7.83
C SER A 9 -7.84 -10.46 -9.22
N VAL A 10 -6.80 -10.16 -9.99
CA VAL A 10 -6.91 -9.74 -11.40
C VAL A 10 -6.73 -10.92 -12.38
N SER A 11 -6.86 -12.14 -11.92
CA SER A 11 -6.69 -13.35 -12.75
C SER A 11 -7.66 -13.43 -13.93
N ASN A 12 -8.85 -12.86 -13.80
CA ASN A 12 -9.89 -12.82 -14.84
C ASN A 12 -9.90 -11.51 -15.65
N GLY A 13 -8.88 -10.64 -15.45
CA GLY A 13 -8.76 -9.35 -16.10
C GLY A 13 -9.23 -8.18 -15.22
N PHE A 14 -8.77 -6.98 -15.54
CA PHE A 14 -9.07 -5.76 -14.78
C PHE A 14 -10.54 -5.35 -14.88
N ALA A 15 -11.15 -5.45 -16.07
CA ALA A 15 -12.56 -5.12 -16.26
C ALA A 15 -13.49 -6.04 -15.44
N ALA A 16 -13.15 -7.32 -15.32
CA ALA A 16 -13.88 -8.25 -14.45
C ALA A 16 -13.67 -7.90 -12.96
N THR A 17 -12.47 -7.49 -12.59
CA THR A 17 -12.15 -7.09 -11.21
C THR A 17 -12.90 -5.82 -10.80
N VAL A 18 -13.05 -4.83 -11.69
CA VAL A 18 -13.90 -3.64 -11.45
C VAL A 18 -15.34 -4.06 -11.13
N LYS A 19 -15.92 -4.99 -11.90
CA LYS A 19 -17.27 -5.51 -11.62
C LYS A 19 -17.35 -6.24 -10.27
N THR A 20 -16.32 -7.01 -9.93
CA THR A 20 -16.24 -7.68 -8.62
C THR A 20 -16.19 -6.65 -7.49
N ALA A 21 -15.37 -5.61 -7.62
CA ALA A 21 -15.31 -4.52 -6.65
C ALA A 21 -16.69 -3.85 -6.47
N GLN A 22 -17.36 -3.51 -7.56
CA GLN A 22 -18.71 -2.95 -7.52
C GLN A 22 -19.72 -3.86 -6.81
N SER A 23 -19.65 -5.16 -7.03
CA SER A 23 -20.58 -6.14 -6.44
C SER A 23 -20.49 -6.24 -4.91
N ILE A 24 -19.36 -5.82 -4.32
CA ILE A 24 -19.14 -5.77 -2.87
C ILE A 24 -19.19 -4.34 -2.31
N GLY A 25 -19.66 -3.37 -3.10
CA GLY A 25 -19.77 -1.98 -2.68
C GLY A 25 -18.44 -1.20 -2.66
N ALA A 26 -17.36 -1.77 -3.19
CA ALA A 26 -16.07 -1.09 -3.31
C ALA A 26 -16.04 -0.10 -4.48
N ASN A 27 -15.30 0.99 -4.31
CA ASN A 27 -15.03 2.00 -5.35
C ASN A 27 -13.52 2.29 -5.50
N THR A 28 -12.71 1.41 -5.01
CA THR A 28 -11.27 1.25 -5.23
C THR A 28 -10.89 -0.21 -4.96
N PHE A 29 -9.69 -0.64 -5.30
CA PHE A 29 -9.15 -1.93 -4.87
C PHE A 29 -7.63 -1.97 -4.99
N ALA A 30 -7.01 -2.90 -4.25
CA ALA A 30 -5.64 -3.29 -4.47
C ALA A 30 -5.56 -4.63 -5.22
N PHE A 31 -4.42 -4.87 -5.86
CA PHE A 31 -4.14 -6.11 -6.56
C PHE A 31 -2.65 -6.35 -6.68
N PHE A 32 -2.23 -7.60 -6.76
CA PHE A 32 -0.83 -7.92 -7.07
C PHE A 32 -0.57 -7.84 -8.58
N THR A 33 0.50 -7.15 -8.97
CA THR A 33 0.95 -7.05 -10.36
C THR A 33 1.41 -8.38 -10.93
N ARG A 34 1.83 -9.30 -10.05
CA ARG A 34 2.29 -10.65 -10.35
C ARG A 34 1.95 -11.61 -9.21
N ASN A 35 2.26 -12.90 -9.36
CA ASN A 35 2.08 -13.84 -8.25
C ASN A 35 2.81 -13.31 -6.98
N PRO A 36 2.09 -13.06 -5.86
CA PRO A 36 2.68 -12.46 -4.66
C PRO A 36 3.76 -13.32 -3.99
N ARG A 37 3.80 -14.63 -4.28
CA ARG A 37 4.78 -15.59 -3.76
C ARG A 37 5.77 -16.05 -4.83
N GLY A 38 5.81 -15.37 -5.97
CA GLY A 38 6.65 -15.73 -7.10
C GLY A 38 6.86 -14.54 -8.03
N SER A 39 7.65 -14.77 -9.11
CA SER A 39 8.01 -13.69 -10.04
C SER A 39 7.17 -13.64 -11.32
N GLN A 40 6.31 -14.65 -11.54
CA GLN A 40 5.53 -14.71 -12.77
C GLN A 40 4.44 -13.65 -12.82
N ALA A 41 4.49 -12.81 -13.87
CA ALA A 41 3.42 -11.88 -14.23
C ALA A 41 2.55 -12.46 -15.34
N LYS A 42 1.25 -12.16 -15.31
CA LYS A 42 0.31 -12.51 -16.37
C LYS A 42 0.66 -11.75 -17.66
N LYS A 43 0.33 -12.33 -18.82
CA LYS A 43 0.41 -11.61 -20.10
C LYS A 43 -0.49 -10.37 -20.04
N GLU A 44 0.03 -9.24 -20.51
CA GLU A 44 -0.72 -7.98 -20.57
C GLU A 44 -1.83 -8.05 -21.61
N ASP A 45 -2.97 -7.46 -21.28
CA ASP A 45 -4.11 -7.27 -22.19
C ASP A 45 -4.48 -5.77 -22.19
N PRO A 46 -3.96 -5.00 -23.17
CA PRO A 46 -4.23 -3.56 -23.26
C PRO A 46 -5.71 -3.24 -23.48
N VAL A 47 -6.47 -4.13 -24.11
CA VAL A 47 -7.90 -3.92 -24.36
C VAL A 47 -8.68 -4.06 -23.06
N ASP A 48 -8.37 -5.08 -22.26
CA ASP A 48 -8.99 -5.24 -20.93
C ASP A 48 -8.63 -4.09 -20.00
N ALA A 49 -7.37 -3.65 -19.99
CA ALA A 49 -6.95 -2.48 -19.19
C ALA A 49 -7.70 -1.20 -19.60
N ALA A 50 -7.84 -0.94 -20.91
CA ALA A 50 -8.60 0.22 -21.41
C ALA A 50 -10.08 0.15 -21.02
N ASN A 51 -10.71 -1.02 -21.12
CA ASN A 51 -12.08 -1.24 -20.69
C ASN A 51 -12.26 -1.02 -19.18
N ALA A 52 -11.28 -1.45 -18.37
CA ALA A 52 -11.29 -1.21 -16.93
C ALA A 52 -11.19 0.28 -16.60
N VAL A 53 -10.26 1.01 -17.24
CA VAL A 53 -10.10 2.46 -17.05
C VAL A 53 -11.42 3.19 -17.36
N LYS A 54 -12.07 2.85 -18.48
CA LYS A 54 -13.38 3.41 -18.85
C LYS A 54 -14.44 3.12 -17.80
N ALA A 55 -14.56 1.85 -17.37
CA ALA A 55 -15.55 1.44 -16.37
C ALA A 55 -15.34 2.14 -15.01
N MET A 56 -14.08 2.33 -14.59
CA MET A 56 -13.74 3.06 -13.36
C MET A 56 -14.14 4.55 -13.45
N GLN A 57 -13.86 5.20 -14.59
CA GLN A 57 -14.25 6.59 -14.81
C GLN A 57 -15.78 6.79 -14.77
N GLU A 58 -16.52 5.89 -15.43
CA GLU A 58 -18.00 5.92 -15.48
C GLU A 58 -18.65 5.67 -14.12
N SER A 59 -17.95 4.96 -13.22
CA SER A 59 -18.46 4.56 -11.90
C SER A 59 -17.92 5.39 -10.74
N GLY A 60 -17.10 6.42 -10.99
CA GLY A 60 -16.55 7.27 -9.94
C GLY A 60 -15.57 6.55 -9.01
N PHE A 61 -14.78 5.58 -9.56
CA PHE A 61 -13.73 4.91 -8.80
C PHE A 61 -12.64 5.88 -8.37
N GLY A 62 -12.11 5.66 -7.16
CA GLY A 62 -10.86 6.24 -6.70
C GLY A 62 -9.65 5.59 -7.38
N LYS A 63 -8.47 6.03 -6.96
CA LYS A 63 -7.22 5.45 -7.46
C LYS A 63 -7.07 4.01 -6.99
N LEU A 64 -6.57 3.14 -7.86
CA LEU A 64 -6.18 1.78 -7.51
C LEU A 64 -4.81 1.76 -6.83
N VAL A 65 -4.57 0.75 -6.02
CA VAL A 65 -3.29 0.50 -5.35
C VAL A 65 -2.76 -0.86 -5.80
N ALA A 66 -1.91 -0.87 -6.81
CA ALA A 66 -1.18 -2.10 -7.15
C ALA A 66 -0.18 -2.42 -6.05
N HIS A 67 0.05 -3.69 -5.76
CA HIS A 67 0.98 -4.13 -4.73
C HIS A 67 2.11 -4.97 -5.31
N GLY A 68 3.33 -4.67 -4.90
CA GLY A 68 4.51 -5.47 -5.23
C GLY A 68 4.45 -6.86 -4.58
N ALA A 69 5.12 -7.83 -5.20
CA ALA A 69 5.18 -9.17 -4.63
C ALA A 69 5.91 -9.18 -3.27
N TYR A 70 5.45 -9.95 -2.30
CA TYR A 70 6.08 -10.09 -0.98
C TYR A 70 7.53 -10.59 -1.03
N THR A 71 7.90 -11.28 -2.12
CA THR A 71 9.25 -11.77 -2.33
C THR A 71 10.23 -10.71 -2.85
N MET A 72 9.73 -9.52 -3.19
CA MET A 72 10.56 -8.41 -3.66
C MET A 72 11.26 -7.74 -2.48
N ASN A 73 12.60 -7.83 -2.43
CA ASN A 73 13.41 -7.17 -1.44
C ASN A 73 14.55 -6.38 -2.12
N LEU A 74 14.38 -5.06 -2.21
CA LEU A 74 15.31 -4.16 -2.90
C LEU A 74 16.63 -3.93 -2.13
N CYS A 75 16.71 -4.38 -0.88
CA CYS A 75 17.88 -4.19 -0.02
C CYS A 75 18.39 -5.50 0.59
N THR A 76 18.15 -6.65 -0.06
CA THR A 76 18.77 -7.91 0.34
C THR A 76 20.30 -7.87 0.18
N ALA A 77 21.01 -8.61 1.03
CA ALA A 77 22.47 -8.72 0.99
C ALA A 77 22.99 -9.39 -0.29
N ASP A 78 22.21 -10.33 -0.85
CA ASP A 78 22.54 -11.02 -2.09
C ASP A 78 22.38 -10.06 -3.29
N PRO A 79 23.48 -9.75 -4.03
CA PRO A 79 23.44 -8.82 -5.14
C PRO A 79 22.60 -9.32 -6.32
N ASP A 80 22.57 -10.62 -6.60
CA ASP A 80 21.80 -11.18 -7.70
C ASP A 80 20.30 -11.13 -7.41
N ALA A 81 19.90 -11.48 -6.18
CA ALA A 81 18.54 -11.37 -5.71
C ALA A 81 18.08 -9.90 -5.70
N ARG A 82 18.95 -8.97 -5.31
CA ARG A 82 18.66 -7.53 -5.33
C ARG A 82 18.49 -6.98 -6.75
N ALA A 83 19.39 -7.36 -7.67
CA ALA A 83 19.26 -6.98 -9.09
C ALA A 83 17.98 -7.54 -9.70
N PHE A 84 17.61 -8.77 -9.38
CA PHE A 84 16.35 -9.37 -9.79
C PHE A 84 15.15 -8.59 -9.23
N ALA A 85 15.13 -8.25 -7.94
CA ALA A 85 14.07 -7.45 -7.33
C ALA A 85 13.91 -6.07 -8.00
N ALA A 86 15.02 -5.39 -8.32
CA ALA A 86 15.00 -4.14 -9.07
C ALA A 86 14.42 -4.32 -10.48
N SER A 87 14.74 -5.40 -11.17
CA SER A 87 14.16 -5.71 -12.49
C SER A 87 12.66 -5.97 -12.42
N VAL A 88 12.19 -6.60 -11.36
CA VAL A 88 10.77 -6.83 -11.07
C VAL A 88 10.04 -5.50 -10.87
N LEU A 89 10.60 -4.60 -10.07
CA LEU A 89 10.03 -3.26 -9.86
C LEU A 89 9.91 -2.48 -11.18
N CYS A 90 10.96 -2.48 -12.00
CA CYS A 90 10.96 -1.82 -13.31
C CYS A 90 9.86 -2.39 -14.24
N ASP A 91 9.71 -3.71 -14.31
CA ASP A 91 8.66 -4.35 -15.11
C ASP A 91 7.27 -4.06 -14.57
N ASP A 92 7.08 -4.03 -13.24
CA ASP A 92 5.80 -3.71 -12.63
C ASP A 92 5.37 -2.27 -12.93
N LEU A 93 6.26 -1.29 -12.82
CA LEU A 93 5.93 0.11 -13.16
C LEU A 93 5.62 0.27 -14.65
N ARG A 94 6.34 -0.43 -15.53
CA ARG A 94 6.03 -0.48 -16.95
C ARG A 94 4.63 -1.03 -17.21
N ARG A 95 4.23 -2.11 -16.54
CA ARG A 95 2.89 -2.71 -16.63
C ARG A 95 1.80 -1.78 -16.12
N MET A 96 2.08 -1.08 -15.03
CA MET A 96 1.16 -0.11 -14.45
C MET A 96 0.89 1.09 -15.36
N ALA A 97 1.73 1.35 -16.37
CA ALA A 97 1.47 2.39 -17.37
C ALA A 97 0.16 2.14 -18.15
N ALA A 98 -0.36 0.91 -18.21
CA ALA A 98 -1.67 0.59 -18.76
C ALA A 98 -2.86 1.08 -17.89
N LEU A 99 -2.60 1.43 -16.63
CA LEU A 99 -3.56 1.96 -15.66
C LEU A 99 -3.06 3.33 -15.14
N PRO A 100 -3.04 4.37 -16.00
CA PRO A 100 -2.37 5.63 -15.69
C PRO A 100 -3.00 6.35 -14.49
N GLY A 101 -2.15 7.04 -13.71
CA GLY A 101 -2.58 7.84 -12.56
C GLY A 101 -2.86 7.05 -11.28
N ASN A 102 -2.73 5.73 -11.32
CA ASN A 102 -2.87 4.86 -10.15
C ASN A 102 -1.54 4.71 -9.37
N PHE A 103 -1.60 4.02 -8.24
CA PHE A 103 -0.48 3.84 -7.32
C PHE A 103 0.13 2.45 -7.46
N TYR A 104 1.43 2.37 -7.18
CA TYR A 104 2.15 1.12 -6.98
C TYR A 104 2.77 1.14 -5.58
N ASN A 105 2.25 0.34 -4.69
CA ASN A 105 2.69 0.20 -3.31
C ASN A 105 3.60 -1.02 -3.14
N PHE A 106 4.60 -0.94 -2.26
CA PHE A 106 5.45 -2.08 -1.93
C PHE A 106 6.09 -1.92 -0.54
N HIS A 107 6.44 -3.04 0.08
CA HIS A 107 7.24 -3.07 1.29
C HIS A 107 8.69 -2.66 0.96
N PRO A 108 9.28 -1.66 1.62
CA PRO A 108 10.65 -1.21 1.31
C PRO A 108 11.70 -2.33 1.33
N GLY A 109 11.51 -3.33 2.21
CA GLY A 109 12.33 -4.53 2.29
C GLY A 109 13.05 -4.68 3.63
N SER A 110 13.98 -5.62 3.67
CA SER A 110 14.76 -5.95 4.86
C SER A 110 16.25 -5.93 4.54
N HIS A 111 17.04 -5.21 5.32
CA HIS A 111 18.48 -5.04 5.09
C HIS A 111 19.34 -6.26 5.46
N VAL A 112 18.76 -7.26 6.12
CA VAL A 112 19.37 -8.57 6.41
C VAL A 112 20.81 -8.44 6.96
N GLY A 113 20.98 -7.64 8.01
CA GLY A 113 22.28 -7.47 8.71
C GLY A 113 23.26 -6.47 8.08
N GLN A 114 22.96 -5.87 6.90
CA GLN A 114 23.83 -4.87 6.27
C GLN A 114 23.77 -3.47 6.94
N GLY A 115 22.77 -3.25 7.78
CA GLY A 115 22.49 -1.94 8.39
C GLY A 115 21.46 -1.12 7.58
N VAL A 116 20.73 -0.25 8.30
CA VAL A 116 19.63 0.53 7.75
C VAL A 116 20.10 1.48 6.63
N ASP A 117 21.22 2.19 6.84
CA ASP A 117 21.74 3.16 5.86
C ASP A 117 22.11 2.49 4.53
N THR A 118 22.74 1.31 4.59
CA THR A 118 23.06 0.52 3.39
C THR A 118 21.78 0.10 2.68
N GLY A 119 20.79 -0.39 3.43
CA GLY A 119 19.51 -0.79 2.87
C GLY A 119 18.76 0.37 2.20
N ILE A 120 18.70 1.53 2.84
CA ILE A 120 18.10 2.75 2.28
C ILE A 120 18.80 3.16 0.98
N SER A 121 20.14 3.17 0.94
CA SER A 121 20.89 3.48 -0.28
C SER A 121 20.53 2.54 -1.43
N GLN A 122 20.45 1.24 -1.17
CA GLN A 122 20.12 0.22 -2.19
C GLN A 122 18.68 0.38 -2.70
N ILE A 123 17.72 0.70 -1.81
CA ILE A 123 16.33 0.99 -2.21
C ILE A 123 16.28 2.24 -3.08
N CYS A 124 17.02 3.31 -2.72
CA CYS A 124 17.09 4.53 -3.50
C CYS A 124 17.61 4.30 -4.92
N ASP A 125 18.66 3.48 -5.07
CA ASP A 125 19.25 3.17 -6.38
C ASP A 125 18.26 2.41 -7.27
N ALA A 126 17.56 1.42 -6.72
CA ALA A 126 16.53 0.67 -7.43
C ALA A 126 15.35 1.56 -7.84
N LEU A 127 14.89 2.45 -6.95
CA LEU A 127 13.80 3.38 -7.23
C LEU A 127 14.19 4.42 -8.30
N LYS A 128 15.39 4.98 -8.26
CA LYS A 128 15.90 5.88 -9.30
C LYS A 128 15.89 5.21 -10.67
N GLN A 129 16.35 3.97 -10.74
CA GLN A 129 16.33 3.19 -11.99
C GLN A 129 14.90 2.95 -12.48
N ALA A 130 13.98 2.55 -11.61
CA ALA A 130 12.61 2.21 -11.97
C ALA A 130 11.77 3.43 -12.36
N LEU A 131 12.06 4.61 -11.79
CA LEU A 131 11.36 5.86 -12.08
C LEU A 131 11.92 6.61 -13.30
N ALA A 132 13.14 6.29 -13.73
CA ALA A 132 13.80 6.98 -14.87
C ALA A 132 12.97 7.02 -16.18
N PRO A 133 12.17 5.98 -16.55
CA PRO A 133 11.33 6.05 -17.75
C PRO A 133 10.16 7.03 -17.66
N GLY A 134 9.79 7.52 -16.47
CA GLY A 134 8.72 8.51 -16.30
C GLY A 134 7.31 7.95 -16.53
N TYR A 135 7.06 6.71 -16.15
CA TYR A 135 5.70 6.14 -16.24
C TYR A 135 4.69 6.93 -15.40
N PRO A 136 3.42 7.05 -15.84
CA PRO A 136 2.37 7.82 -15.15
C PRO A 136 1.83 7.06 -13.93
N VAL A 137 2.71 6.65 -13.04
CA VAL A 137 2.45 5.86 -11.84
C VAL A 137 3.20 6.49 -10.67
N LYS A 138 2.53 6.71 -9.55
CA LYS A 138 3.19 7.12 -8.32
C LYS A 138 3.52 5.88 -7.49
N VAL A 139 4.77 5.78 -7.05
CA VAL A 139 5.26 4.68 -6.21
C VAL A 139 5.04 5.04 -4.74
N LEU A 140 4.51 4.10 -3.97
CA LEU A 140 4.27 4.27 -2.54
C LEU A 140 5.17 3.34 -1.74
N LEU A 141 5.83 3.91 -0.76
CA LEU A 141 6.52 3.18 0.29
C LEU A 141 5.50 2.84 1.39
N GLU A 142 5.36 1.58 1.73
CA GLU A 142 4.48 1.19 2.82
C GLU A 142 5.17 1.39 4.17
N THR A 143 4.41 1.86 5.17
CA THR A 143 4.87 1.83 6.56
C THR A 143 4.92 0.39 7.04
N MET A 144 5.98 0.01 7.75
CA MET A 144 6.22 -1.35 8.22
C MET A 144 6.15 -1.44 9.74
N ALA A 145 5.94 -2.66 10.25
CA ALA A 145 5.94 -2.91 11.70
C ALA A 145 7.33 -2.87 12.35
N GLY A 146 8.40 -2.80 11.55
CA GLY A 146 9.79 -2.82 12.05
C GLY A 146 10.21 -4.19 12.56
N LYS A 147 9.70 -5.26 11.94
CA LYS A 147 10.01 -6.64 12.30
C LYS A 147 11.43 -7.01 11.86
N GLY A 148 12.27 -7.38 12.81
CA GLY A 148 13.64 -7.82 12.53
C GLY A 148 14.49 -6.74 11.88
N SER A 149 14.77 -6.84 10.59
CA SER A 149 15.58 -5.89 9.82
C SER A 149 14.79 -5.17 8.72
N GLU A 150 13.47 -5.13 8.86
CA GLU A 150 12.60 -4.36 7.95
C GLU A 150 12.95 -2.87 8.00
N ILE A 151 12.93 -2.24 6.82
CA ILE A 151 13.03 -0.78 6.63
C ILE A 151 11.63 -0.22 6.42
N GLY A 152 11.36 0.97 6.97
CA GLY A 152 10.05 1.61 6.92
C GLY A 152 9.23 1.47 8.20
N GLY A 153 9.83 0.88 9.26
CA GLY A 153 9.25 0.85 10.60
C GLY A 153 9.25 2.22 11.29
N ARG A 154 10.00 3.19 10.76
CA ARG A 154 10.05 4.57 11.25
C ARG A 154 9.83 5.54 10.11
N PHE A 155 9.13 6.62 10.38
CA PHE A 155 8.87 7.68 9.39
C PHE A 155 10.17 8.29 8.85
N GLU A 156 11.21 8.41 9.67
CA GLU A 156 12.52 8.91 9.27
C GLU A 156 13.20 8.02 8.20
N GLU A 157 12.98 6.70 8.25
CA GLU A 157 13.52 5.79 7.23
C GLU A 157 12.84 5.98 5.87
N LEU A 158 11.50 6.14 5.87
CA LEU A 158 10.74 6.47 4.67
C LEU A 158 11.15 7.85 4.12
N LYS A 159 11.31 8.83 5.01
CA LYS A 159 11.80 10.17 4.63
C LYS A 159 13.18 10.11 3.97
N ALA A 160 14.11 9.34 4.54
CA ALA A 160 15.44 9.17 3.99
C ALA A 160 15.41 8.56 2.57
N ILE A 161 14.51 7.59 2.32
CA ILE A 161 14.31 7.04 0.96
C ILE A 161 13.74 8.12 0.02
N ILE A 162 12.71 8.85 0.43
CA ILE A 162 12.08 9.90 -0.38
C ILE A 162 13.11 10.95 -0.78
N ASP A 163 13.89 11.45 0.19
CA ASP A 163 14.93 12.45 -0.05
C ASP A 163 16.07 11.89 -0.91
N GLY A 164 16.49 10.66 -0.62
CA GLY A 164 17.55 9.98 -1.37
C GLY A 164 17.21 9.75 -2.83
N VAL A 165 15.94 9.52 -3.16
CA VAL A 165 15.46 9.39 -4.54
C VAL A 165 15.24 10.75 -5.21
N GLY A 166 14.69 11.73 -4.48
CA GLY A 166 14.48 13.09 -4.97
C GLY A 166 13.46 13.21 -6.10
N SER A 167 12.39 12.39 -6.06
CA SER A 167 11.32 12.38 -7.08
C SER A 167 9.97 12.73 -6.48
N ASP A 168 9.17 13.54 -7.19
CA ASP A 168 7.79 13.82 -6.82
C ASP A 168 6.84 12.63 -7.04
N ASN A 169 7.30 11.61 -7.78
CA ASN A 169 6.55 10.39 -8.04
C ASN A 169 6.69 9.33 -6.94
N ILE A 170 7.12 9.74 -5.74
CA ILE A 170 7.14 8.89 -4.55
C ILE A 170 6.19 9.46 -3.50
N GLY A 171 5.45 8.57 -2.85
CA GLY A 171 4.59 8.85 -1.71
C GLY A 171 4.66 7.73 -0.70
N VAL A 172 3.71 7.72 0.22
CA VAL A 172 3.62 6.75 1.31
C VAL A 172 2.21 6.14 1.33
N CYS A 173 2.13 4.86 1.64
CA CYS A 173 0.95 4.16 2.09
C CYS A 173 1.10 3.87 3.58
N ILE A 174 0.18 4.37 4.42
CA ILE A 174 0.12 3.98 5.83
C ILE A 174 -0.70 2.69 5.94
N ASP A 175 -0.14 1.66 6.60
CA ASP A 175 -0.90 0.52 7.10
C ASP A 175 -1.16 0.69 8.59
N THR A 176 -2.44 0.64 8.99
CA THR A 176 -2.87 0.86 10.38
C THR A 176 -2.39 -0.22 11.33
N CYS A 177 -2.33 -1.49 10.89
CA CYS A 177 -1.75 -2.58 11.67
C CYS A 177 -0.24 -2.38 11.84
N HIS A 178 0.47 -2.05 10.76
CA HIS A 178 1.92 -1.89 10.77
C HIS A 178 2.37 -0.75 11.70
N ILE A 179 1.75 0.44 11.60
CA ILE A 179 2.14 1.56 12.46
C ILE A 179 1.78 1.30 13.92
N HIS A 180 0.63 0.65 14.22
CA HIS A 180 0.29 0.24 15.59
C HIS A 180 1.33 -0.75 16.15
N ASP A 181 1.66 -1.79 15.39
CA ASP A 181 2.68 -2.77 15.76
C ASP A 181 4.08 -2.14 15.82
N GLY A 182 4.34 -1.10 15.02
CA GLY A 182 5.57 -0.32 14.99
C GLY A 182 5.73 0.69 16.14
N GLY A 183 4.67 0.90 16.95
CA GLY A 183 4.72 1.76 18.15
C GLY A 183 4.18 3.18 17.93
N TYR A 184 3.40 3.44 16.88
CA TYR A 184 2.64 4.67 16.70
C TYR A 184 1.22 4.49 17.22
N ASP A 185 0.84 5.24 18.27
CA ASP A 185 -0.43 5.05 19.01
C ASP A 185 -1.62 5.71 18.29
N ILE A 186 -2.05 5.12 17.17
CA ILE A 186 -3.23 5.59 16.43
C ILE A 186 -4.55 5.33 17.14
N VAL A 187 -4.55 4.52 18.20
CA VAL A 187 -5.74 4.20 18.98
C VAL A 187 -6.09 5.35 19.91
N ASN A 188 -5.10 5.91 20.61
CA ASN A 188 -5.32 6.94 21.61
C ASN A 188 -4.94 8.35 21.11
N ASP A 189 -4.07 8.46 20.09
CA ASP A 189 -3.53 9.74 19.60
C ASP A 189 -3.32 9.75 18.07
N LEU A 190 -4.38 9.52 17.30
CA LEU A 190 -4.33 9.58 15.83
C LEU A 190 -3.82 10.94 15.33
N ASP A 191 -4.28 12.04 15.93
CA ASP A 191 -3.85 13.40 15.58
C ASP A 191 -2.36 13.60 15.79
N GLY A 192 -1.82 13.15 16.92
CA GLY A 192 -0.39 13.23 17.22
C GLY A 192 0.47 12.41 16.25
N VAL A 193 0.02 11.21 15.90
CA VAL A 193 0.70 10.38 14.89
C VAL A 193 0.71 11.05 13.52
N LEU A 194 -0.41 11.63 13.09
CA LEU A 194 -0.49 12.36 11.82
C LEU A 194 0.32 13.65 11.82
N GLN A 195 0.40 14.36 12.95
CA GLN A 195 1.28 15.53 13.12
C GLN A 195 2.77 15.14 13.05
N GLU A 196 3.15 14.01 13.65
CA GLU A 196 4.50 13.47 13.53
C GLU A 196 4.81 13.09 12.08
N PHE A 197 3.88 12.40 11.39
CA PHE A 197 4.03 12.09 9.97
C PHE A 197 4.21 13.37 9.14
N ASP A 198 3.40 14.40 9.37
CA ASP A 198 3.50 15.68 8.67
C ASP A 198 4.85 16.38 8.91
N ARG A 199 5.29 16.40 10.16
CA ARG A 199 6.58 16.99 10.53
C ARG A 199 7.78 16.28 9.90
N VAL A 200 7.74 14.95 9.78
CA VAL A 200 8.87 14.15 9.29
C VAL A 200 8.83 14.01 7.76
N ILE A 201 7.68 13.67 7.19
CA ILE A 201 7.53 13.32 5.77
C ILE A 201 6.78 14.40 4.99
N GLY A 202 5.70 14.94 5.57
CA GLY A 202 4.71 15.79 4.92
C GLY A 202 3.44 15.03 4.55
N LEU A 203 2.27 15.55 4.95
CA LEU A 203 0.96 14.94 4.62
C LEU A 203 0.64 14.93 3.12
N ASP A 204 1.29 15.76 2.32
CA ASP A 204 1.20 15.75 0.85
C ASP A 204 1.77 14.47 0.23
N LYS A 205 2.65 13.76 0.92
CA LYS A 205 3.21 12.47 0.51
C LYS A 205 2.33 11.28 0.89
N LEU A 206 1.35 11.45 1.79
CA LEU A 206 0.41 10.39 2.15
C LEU A 206 -0.62 10.19 1.05
N CYS A 207 -0.60 9.05 0.38
CA CYS A 207 -1.37 8.79 -0.83
C CYS A 207 -2.44 7.70 -0.69
N ALA A 208 -2.22 6.72 0.16
CA ALA A 208 -3.12 5.58 0.37
C ALA A 208 -3.06 5.10 1.82
N ILE A 209 -4.05 4.33 2.22
CA ILE A 209 -4.14 3.73 3.55
C ILE A 209 -4.54 2.26 3.39
N HIS A 210 -3.79 1.35 4.00
CA HIS A 210 -4.23 0.00 4.27
C HIS A 210 -4.95 0.00 5.63
N LEU A 211 -6.22 -0.37 5.63
CA LEU A 211 -7.06 -0.43 6.83
C LEU A 211 -7.10 -1.85 7.36
N ASN A 212 -6.27 -2.15 8.33
CA ASN A 212 -6.15 -3.45 8.93
C ASN A 212 -6.15 -3.34 10.45
N ASP A 213 -6.93 -4.17 11.14
CA ASP A 213 -6.80 -4.32 12.58
C ASP A 213 -5.62 -5.24 12.91
N SER A 214 -5.09 -5.18 14.12
CA SER A 214 -3.95 -6.00 14.53
C SER A 214 -4.32 -7.03 15.58
N LYS A 215 -3.88 -8.28 15.36
CA LYS A 215 -3.95 -9.34 16.38
C LYS A 215 -2.97 -9.13 17.53
N ASN A 216 -2.03 -8.23 17.38
CA ASN A 216 -0.92 -8.06 18.30
C ASN A 216 -1.14 -6.83 19.19
N PRO A 217 -0.55 -6.81 20.40
CA PRO A 217 -0.53 -5.61 21.21
C PRO A 217 0.34 -4.52 20.59
N PHE A 218 0.08 -3.28 21.01
CA PHE A 218 0.84 -2.09 20.62
C PHE A 218 2.36 -2.30 20.78
N GLY A 219 3.12 -1.86 19.77
CA GLY A 219 4.58 -1.93 19.76
C GLY A 219 5.16 -3.34 19.67
N SER A 220 4.41 -4.31 19.17
CA SER A 220 4.82 -5.73 19.13
C SER A 220 5.86 -6.06 18.07
N HIS A 221 6.00 -5.25 17.02
CA HIS A 221 6.85 -5.48 15.84
C HIS A 221 6.58 -6.83 15.14
N LYS A 222 5.28 -7.17 14.89
CA LYS A 222 4.92 -8.50 14.37
C LYS A 222 4.24 -8.53 13.02
N ASP A 223 3.28 -7.66 12.76
CA ASP A 223 2.44 -7.68 11.56
C ASP A 223 1.57 -8.95 11.46
N ARG A 224 0.34 -8.87 11.94
CA ARG A 224 -0.71 -9.90 11.80
C ARG A 224 -2.08 -9.25 11.77
N HIS A 225 -2.66 -9.15 10.59
CA HIS A 225 -3.96 -8.53 10.38
C HIS A 225 -5.10 -9.31 11.05
N ALA A 226 -6.02 -8.58 11.65
CA ALA A 226 -7.33 -9.04 12.09
C ALA A 226 -8.43 -8.37 11.25
N CYS A 227 -9.65 -8.89 11.32
CA CYS A 227 -10.82 -8.21 10.80
C CYS A 227 -11.09 -6.93 11.59
N LEU A 228 -11.72 -5.94 10.97
CA LEU A 228 -11.99 -4.65 11.60
C LEU A 228 -12.81 -4.81 12.89
N GLY A 229 -12.27 -4.30 13.99
CA GLY A 229 -12.88 -4.37 15.32
C GLY A 229 -12.69 -5.70 16.05
N GLU A 230 -11.98 -6.67 15.46
CA GLU A 230 -11.67 -7.96 16.09
C GLU A 230 -10.24 -8.03 16.66
N GLY A 231 -9.47 -6.96 16.50
CA GLY A 231 -8.09 -6.86 16.97
C GLY A 231 -7.89 -5.84 18.09
N ASN A 232 -6.67 -5.35 18.21
CA ASN A 232 -6.26 -4.45 19.28
C ASN A 232 -6.43 -2.95 18.94
N LEU A 233 -6.72 -2.60 17.68
CA LEU A 233 -7.04 -1.22 17.31
C LEU A 233 -8.48 -0.86 17.71
N GLY A 234 -9.41 -1.78 17.50
CA GLY A 234 -10.83 -1.58 17.81
C GLY A 234 -11.55 -0.68 16.80
N ILE A 235 -12.88 -0.79 16.80
CA ILE A 235 -13.73 -0.21 15.76
C ILE A 235 -13.74 1.33 15.75
N GLU A 236 -13.57 1.99 16.91
CA GLU A 236 -13.58 3.43 17.03
C GLU A 236 -12.34 4.08 16.38
N THR A 237 -11.22 3.38 16.34
CA THR A 237 -10.02 3.82 15.60
C THR A 237 -10.34 3.94 14.10
N PHE A 238 -11.04 2.98 13.52
CA PHE A 238 -11.43 3.03 12.09
C PHE A 238 -12.46 4.12 11.83
N ARG A 239 -13.38 4.37 12.77
CA ARG A 239 -14.29 5.52 12.68
C ARG A 239 -13.51 6.84 12.65
N ALA A 240 -12.52 7.00 13.52
CA ALA A 240 -11.67 8.18 13.54
C ALA A 240 -10.86 8.32 12.23
N VAL A 241 -10.27 7.24 11.73
CA VAL A 241 -9.49 7.25 10.48
C VAL A 241 -10.36 7.63 9.28
N VAL A 242 -11.55 7.05 9.13
CA VAL A 242 -12.47 7.32 8.00
C VAL A 242 -12.91 8.78 7.96
N ASN A 243 -13.11 9.40 9.13
CA ASN A 243 -13.61 10.78 9.23
C ASN A 243 -12.52 11.83 9.36
N HIS A 244 -11.24 11.44 9.49
CA HIS A 244 -10.17 12.38 9.69
C HIS A 244 -9.92 13.24 8.43
N PRO A 245 -9.92 14.59 8.54
CA PRO A 245 -9.83 15.48 7.37
C PRO A 245 -8.60 15.26 6.49
N ALA A 246 -7.43 14.98 7.10
CA ALA A 246 -6.18 14.74 6.38
C ALA A 246 -6.19 13.39 5.60
N LEU A 247 -7.11 12.48 5.89
CA LEU A 247 -7.21 11.15 5.30
C LEU A 247 -8.34 11.05 4.27
N LYS A 248 -9.21 12.08 4.19
CA LYS A 248 -10.28 12.13 3.19
C LYS A 248 -9.74 12.03 1.77
N ASP A 249 -10.54 11.41 0.89
CA ASP A 249 -10.26 11.24 -0.54
C ASP A 249 -9.05 10.34 -0.88
N LYS A 250 -8.44 9.69 0.11
CA LYS A 250 -7.41 8.69 -0.12
C LYS A 250 -8.04 7.31 -0.26
N PRO A 251 -7.53 6.43 -1.16
CA PRO A 251 -7.98 5.04 -1.19
C PRO A 251 -7.65 4.34 0.12
N MET A 252 -8.64 3.69 0.70
CA MET A 252 -8.56 2.88 1.91
C MET A 252 -8.79 1.42 1.54
N ILE A 253 -7.79 0.58 1.72
CA ILE A 253 -7.73 -0.80 1.26
C ILE A 253 -7.72 -1.75 2.45
N LEU A 254 -8.63 -2.71 2.44
CA LEU A 254 -8.67 -3.81 3.39
C LEU A 254 -7.77 -4.95 2.93
N GLU A 255 -6.92 -5.43 3.81
CA GLU A 255 -6.13 -6.66 3.65
C GLU A 255 -6.40 -7.64 4.79
N THR A 256 -7.55 -7.47 5.41
CA THR A 256 -8.04 -8.32 6.50
C THR A 256 -8.21 -9.77 6.02
N PRO A 257 -8.14 -10.77 6.92
CA PRO A 257 -8.23 -12.19 6.55
C PRO A 257 -9.67 -12.60 6.19
N ASN A 258 -10.22 -11.98 5.14
CA ASN A 258 -11.58 -12.15 4.68
C ASN A 258 -11.66 -12.75 3.25
N GLU A 259 -12.82 -13.28 2.94
CA GLU A 259 -13.30 -13.59 1.59
C GLU A 259 -14.26 -12.47 1.13
N LEU A 260 -14.68 -12.48 -0.16
CA LEU A 260 -15.54 -11.43 -0.73
C LEU A 260 -16.77 -11.07 0.13
N PRO A 261 -17.52 -12.03 0.72
CA PRO A 261 -18.65 -11.67 1.61
C PRO A 261 -18.25 -10.95 2.89
N GLY A 262 -17.06 -11.26 3.43
CA GLY A 262 -16.50 -10.56 4.59
C GLY A 262 -16.07 -9.13 4.23
N TYR A 263 -15.36 -8.97 3.13
CA TYR A 263 -15.00 -7.64 2.61
C TYR A 263 -16.23 -6.77 2.33
N ALA A 264 -17.30 -7.35 1.75
CA ALA A 264 -18.54 -6.61 1.53
C ALA A 264 -19.14 -6.07 2.85
N LYS A 265 -19.08 -6.84 3.94
CA LYS A 265 -19.53 -6.42 5.27
C LYS A 265 -18.64 -5.31 5.86
N GLU A 266 -17.32 -5.45 5.76
CA GLU A 266 -16.38 -4.45 6.26
C GLU A 266 -16.48 -3.13 5.47
N ILE A 267 -16.61 -3.18 4.13
CA ILE A 267 -16.82 -1.99 3.31
C ILE A 267 -18.15 -1.30 3.67
N ALA A 268 -19.23 -2.06 3.86
CA ALA A 268 -20.51 -1.50 4.31
C ALA A 268 -20.40 -0.88 5.72
N LEU A 269 -19.64 -1.51 6.61
CA LEU A 269 -19.35 -0.99 7.95
C LEU A 269 -18.59 0.34 7.88
N LEU A 270 -17.50 0.44 7.09
CA LEU A 270 -16.75 1.68 6.91
C LEU A 270 -17.65 2.81 6.35
N ARG A 271 -18.51 2.50 5.36
CA ARG A 271 -19.44 3.48 4.82
C ARG A 271 -20.47 3.96 5.85
N SER A 272 -20.88 3.09 6.78
CA SER A 272 -21.81 3.47 7.85
C SER A 272 -21.18 4.38 8.91
N MET A 273 -19.84 4.51 8.91
CA MET A 273 -19.08 5.39 9.81
C MET A 273 -18.82 6.78 9.21
N GLU A 274 -18.98 6.93 7.88
CA GLU A 274 -18.74 8.24 7.17
C GLU A 274 -19.75 9.29 7.66
N GLU A 275 -19.23 10.45 8.14
CA GLU A 275 -20.01 11.59 8.67
C GLU A 275 -20.07 12.76 7.68
#